data_9d3b81d5bb5da92393234a6275a2bd4c
#
_entry.id   9d3b81d5bb5da92393234a6275a2bd4c
#
_cell.length_a   1.000
_cell.length_b   1.000
_cell.length_c   1.000
_cell.angle_alpha   90.00
_cell.angle_beta   90.00
_cell.angle_gamma   90.00
#
_symmetry.space_group_name_H-M   'P 1'
#
loop_
_entity.id
_entity.type
_entity.pdbx_description
1 polymer ?
#
loop_
_entity_poly.entity_id
_entity_poly.type
_entity_poly.pdbx_seq_one_letter_code
_entity_poly.pdbx_strand_id
1 'polypeptide(L)'
;FIALVYPLVEAGVLGNDALLSCYSLTGYSGGGKKMIAEYKSEDKSPLLFAPRQYGLTQQHKHLKEMKGITGIENAPIFCPVVDDFYSGMQVTVPLFAEQISCSSSEIADIYRAKYQGPVVTFCDKSDNGGFLCAGALSGTDGMKISVYGNDERILLTAVYDNLGKGASGAALENLNLVMGKDKAFGLDI
;
A
#
# COMPACT_ATOMS: atom_id res chain seq x y z
N PHE A 1 -2.06 0.56 3.22
CA PHE A 1 -2.19 0.40 4.67
C PHE A 1 -3.50 -0.32 5.06
N ILE A 2 -4.67 0.18 4.63
CA ILE A 2 -5.96 -0.40 4.98
C ILE A 2 -6.05 -1.87 4.59
N ALA A 3 -5.66 -2.23 3.37
CA ALA A 3 -5.64 -3.61 2.90
C ALA A 3 -4.69 -4.53 3.70
N LEU A 4 -3.69 -3.98 4.38
CA LEU A 4 -2.75 -4.74 5.21
C LEU A 4 -3.26 -4.89 6.65
N VAL A 5 -3.84 -3.84 7.23
CA VAL A 5 -4.18 -3.79 8.66
C VAL A 5 -5.60 -4.25 8.94
N TYR A 6 -6.57 -3.81 8.13
CA TYR A 6 -7.98 -4.11 8.37
C TYR A 6 -8.29 -5.61 8.54
N PRO A 7 -7.79 -6.53 7.67
CA PRO A 7 -8.09 -7.95 7.83
C PRO A 7 -7.57 -8.57 9.14
N LEU A 8 -6.45 -8.04 9.66
CA LEU A 8 -5.86 -8.55 10.89
C LEU A 8 -6.61 -8.04 12.13
N VAL A 9 -7.10 -6.81 12.10
CA VAL A 9 -8.00 -6.26 13.13
C VAL A 9 -9.35 -6.99 13.08
N GLU A 10 -9.92 -7.18 11.88
CA GLU A 10 -11.18 -7.92 11.68
C GLU A 10 -11.10 -9.37 12.18
N ALA A 11 -9.95 -10.02 12.00
CA ALA A 11 -9.70 -11.38 12.51
C ALA A 11 -9.38 -11.41 14.03
N GLY A 12 -9.22 -10.25 14.67
CA GLY A 12 -8.90 -10.15 16.10
C GLY A 12 -7.48 -10.56 16.47
N VAL A 13 -6.58 -10.69 15.47
CA VAL A 13 -5.17 -11.06 15.71
C VAL A 13 -4.26 -9.85 15.92
N LEU A 14 -4.69 -8.67 15.48
CA LEU A 14 -4.04 -7.39 15.74
C LEU A 14 -4.98 -6.53 16.59
N GLY A 15 -4.51 -6.08 17.75
CA GLY A 15 -5.29 -5.22 18.66
C GLY A 15 -5.58 -3.85 18.03
N ASN A 16 -6.74 -3.27 18.32
CA ASN A 16 -7.09 -1.93 17.86
C ASN A 16 -6.25 -0.83 18.50
N ASP A 17 -5.63 -1.10 19.64
CA ASP A 17 -4.70 -0.22 20.36
C ASP A 17 -3.25 -0.29 19.83
N ALA A 18 -2.95 -1.15 18.86
CA ALA A 18 -1.62 -1.35 18.31
C ALA A 18 -1.00 -0.04 17.80
N LEU A 19 0.26 0.18 18.15
CA LEU A 19 1.06 1.31 17.66
C LEU A 19 1.81 0.88 16.40
N LEU A 20 1.40 1.43 15.27
CA LEU A 20 1.88 1.02 13.96
C LEU A 20 2.73 2.10 13.30
N SER A 21 3.60 1.68 12.39
CA SER A 21 4.25 2.55 11.42
C SER A 21 3.94 2.09 9.99
N CYS A 22 3.98 3.02 9.05
CA CYS A 22 3.68 2.75 7.65
C CYS A 22 4.69 3.49 6.77
N TYR A 23 5.48 2.75 6.04
CA TYR A 23 6.36 3.26 4.99
C TYR A 23 5.68 3.14 3.64
N SER A 24 5.80 4.17 2.81
CA SER A 24 5.17 4.19 1.49
C SER A 24 6.12 4.82 0.49
N LEU A 25 6.58 4.05 -0.49
CA LEU A 25 7.30 4.55 -1.66
C LEU A 25 6.31 4.78 -2.78
N THR A 26 6.36 5.97 -3.42
CA THR A 26 5.45 6.30 -4.53
C THR A 26 6.14 7.06 -5.65
N GLY A 27 5.68 6.83 -6.87
CA GLY A 27 6.05 7.66 -8.01
C GLY A 27 5.52 9.09 -7.90
N TYR A 28 6.20 10.02 -8.59
CA TYR A 28 5.90 11.47 -8.49
C TYR A 28 4.57 11.87 -9.11
N SER A 29 3.91 11.02 -9.87
CA SER A 29 2.59 11.32 -10.46
C SER A 29 1.51 11.61 -9.42
N GLY A 30 1.63 11.04 -8.20
CA GLY A 30 0.72 11.28 -7.09
C GLY A 30 0.71 12.73 -6.55
N GLY A 31 1.75 13.51 -6.84
CA GLY A 31 1.86 14.92 -6.47
C GLY A 31 1.15 15.89 -7.42
N GLY A 32 0.45 15.37 -8.45
CA GLY A 32 -0.31 16.16 -9.41
C GLY A 32 0.56 16.93 -10.41
N LYS A 33 -0.09 17.78 -11.21
CA LYS A 33 0.52 18.45 -12.38
C LYS A 33 1.81 19.21 -12.04
N LYS A 34 1.86 19.88 -10.88
CA LYS A 34 3.03 20.68 -10.48
C LYS A 34 4.24 19.77 -10.24
N MET A 35 4.09 18.73 -9.44
CA MET A 35 5.19 17.79 -9.16
C MET A 35 5.62 17.05 -10.42
N ILE A 36 4.68 16.64 -11.28
CA ILE A 36 5.00 16.01 -12.57
C ILE A 36 5.86 16.95 -13.43
N ALA A 37 5.52 18.24 -13.51
CA ALA A 37 6.29 19.21 -14.27
C ALA A 37 7.71 19.39 -13.70
N GLU A 38 7.84 19.45 -12.36
CA GLU A 38 9.14 19.55 -11.67
C GLU A 38 10.05 18.36 -11.98
N TYR A 39 9.52 17.11 -11.91
CA TYR A 39 10.30 15.91 -12.18
C TYR A 39 10.62 15.70 -13.65
N LYS A 40 9.79 16.21 -14.58
CA LYS A 40 10.01 16.12 -16.05
C LYS A 40 10.81 17.29 -16.62
N SER A 41 11.17 18.30 -15.83
CA SER A 41 11.97 19.43 -16.30
C SER A 41 13.38 18.96 -16.67
N GLU A 42 13.92 19.48 -17.79
CA GLU A 42 15.31 19.26 -18.17
C GLU A 42 16.28 19.86 -17.15
N ASP A 43 15.89 20.97 -16.52
CA ASP A 43 16.64 21.67 -15.48
C ASP A 43 16.19 21.28 -14.07
N LYS A 44 15.70 20.05 -13.87
CA LYS A 44 15.23 19.63 -12.55
C LYS A 44 16.34 19.69 -11.49
N SER A 45 15.96 20.10 -10.27
CA SER A 45 16.88 20.16 -9.13
C SER A 45 17.56 18.81 -8.89
N PRO A 46 18.86 18.76 -8.59
CA PRO A 46 19.56 17.53 -8.20
C PRO A 46 18.91 16.77 -7.05
N LEU A 47 18.18 17.46 -6.17
CA LEU A 47 17.44 16.85 -5.05
C LEU A 47 16.30 15.92 -5.52
N LEU A 48 15.85 16.05 -6.78
CA LEU A 48 14.78 15.21 -7.34
C LEU A 48 15.26 13.85 -7.86
N PHE A 49 16.57 13.62 -7.92
CA PHE A 49 17.15 12.33 -8.32
C PHE A 49 17.26 11.31 -7.15
N ALA A 50 16.85 11.72 -5.95
CA ALA A 50 16.88 10.87 -4.77
C ALA A 50 15.50 10.80 -4.12
N PRO A 51 15.18 9.70 -3.41
CA PRO A 51 13.94 9.56 -2.65
C PRO A 51 13.80 10.69 -1.62
N ARG A 52 12.61 11.26 -1.53
CA ARG A 52 12.33 12.36 -0.59
C ARG A 52 11.14 12.02 0.29
N GLN A 53 11.37 11.94 1.59
CA GLN A 53 10.28 11.81 2.56
C GLN A 53 9.53 13.13 2.70
N TYR A 54 8.20 13.05 2.72
CA TYR A 54 7.31 14.18 2.97
C TYR A 54 6.35 13.86 4.12
N GLY A 55 5.38 14.73 4.40
CA GLY A 55 4.44 14.52 5.51
C GLY A 55 5.10 14.56 6.88
N LEU A 56 6.24 15.26 7.04
CA LEU A 56 7.08 15.30 8.24
C LEU A 56 6.35 15.82 9.49
N THR A 57 5.28 16.58 9.31
CA THR A 57 4.45 17.08 10.43
C THR A 57 3.50 16.03 10.98
N GLN A 58 3.41 14.85 10.38
CA GLN A 58 2.47 13.77 10.74
C GLN A 58 0.99 14.24 10.73
N GLN A 59 0.65 15.16 9.82
CA GLN A 59 -0.73 15.67 9.63
C GLN A 59 -1.26 15.34 8.22
N HIS A 60 -0.83 14.21 7.66
CA HIS A 60 -1.26 13.78 6.33
C HIS A 60 -2.75 13.41 6.34
N LYS A 61 -3.49 13.84 5.30
CA LYS A 61 -4.95 13.60 5.18
C LYS A 61 -5.33 12.12 5.29
N HIS A 62 -4.51 11.20 4.79
CA HIS A 62 -4.78 9.75 4.83
C HIS A 62 -4.75 9.15 6.23
N LEU A 63 -4.15 9.79 7.24
CA LEU A 63 -4.13 9.29 8.61
C LEU A 63 -5.56 9.09 9.19
N LYS A 64 -6.49 9.99 8.83
CA LYS A 64 -7.89 9.88 9.24
C LYS A 64 -8.58 8.67 8.61
N GLU A 65 -8.29 8.41 7.33
CA GLU A 65 -8.82 7.24 6.60
C GLU A 65 -8.23 5.93 7.15
N MET A 66 -6.89 5.90 7.35
CA MET A 66 -6.20 4.75 7.92
C MET A 66 -6.81 4.35 9.26
N LYS A 67 -6.97 5.30 10.18
CA LYS A 67 -7.60 5.08 11.48
C LYS A 67 -9.07 4.70 11.36
N GLY A 68 -9.85 5.48 10.63
CA GLY A 68 -11.31 5.36 10.59
C GLY A 68 -11.80 4.05 9.96
N ILE A 69 -11.12 3.57 8.92
CA ILE A 69 -11.52 2.35 8.21
C ILE A 69 -11.01 1.09 8.88
N THR A 70 -9.79 1.12 9.42
CA THR A 70 -9.23 -0.06 10.10
C THR A 70 -9.75 -0.27 11.51
N GLY A 71 -10.31 0.76 12.13
CA GLY A 71 -10.80 0.72 13.51
C GLY A 71 -9.70 0.83 14.56
N ILE A 72 -8.44 1.09 14.18
CA ILE A 72 -7.36 1.29 15.15
C ILE A 72 -7.55 2.60 15.93
N GLU A 73 -7.17 2.62 17.20
CA GLU A 73 -7.31 3.79 18.07
C GLU A 73 -6.28 4.88 17.78
N ASN A 74 -5.09 4.47 17.38
CA ASN A 74 -3.96 5.34 17.12
C ASN A 74 -3.66 5.44 15.62
N ALA A 75 -3.54 6.65 15.08
CA ALA A 75 -3.05 6.81 13.73
C ALA A 75 -1.59 6.31 13.63
N PRO A 76 -1.20 5.62 12.55
CA PRO A 76 0.18 5.13 12.42
C PRO A 76 1.16 6.28 12.25
N ILE A 77 2.44 6.06 12.62
CA ILE A 77 3.52 6.90 12.13
C ILE A 77 3.62 6.68 10.62
N PHE A 78 3.34 7.72 9.83
CA PHE A 78 3.31 7.63 8.38
C PHE A 78 4.55 8.24 7.74
N CYS A 79 5.31 7.44 7.02
CA CYS A 79 6.56 7.79 6.37
C CYS A 79 6.43 7.70 4.83
N PRO A 80 5.70 8.64 4.18
CA PRO A 80 5.58 8.63 2.73
C PRO A 80 6.85 9.18 2.08
N VAL A 81 7.31 8.50 1.02
CA VAL A 81 8.50 8.83 0.24
C VAL A 81 8.11 8.90 -1.23
N VAL A 82 8.41 10.03 -1.88
CA VAL A 82 8.31 10.17 -3.34
C VAL A 82 9.70 9.99 -3.95
N ASP A 83 9.75 9.30 -5.10
CA ASP A 83 11.00 9.00 -5.77
C ASP A 83 10.91 9.28 -7.28
N ASP A 84 12.04 9.25 -7.98
CA ASP A 84 12.19 9.63 -9.40
C ASP A 84 11.73 8.52 -10.35
N PHE A 85 10.48 8.09 -10.19
CA PHE A 85 9.75 7.29 -11.16
C PHE A 85 8.31 7.78 -11.28
N TYR A 86 7.68 7.56 -12.45
CA TYR A 86 6.40 8.19 -12.76
C TYR A 86 5.26 7.64 -11.89
N SER A 87 5.00 6.33 -11.96
CA SER A 87 3.90 5.68 -11.24
C SER A 87 4.31 4.33 -10.66
N GLY A 88 3.57 3.90 -9.68
CA GLY A 88 3.83 2.72 -8.87
C GLY A 88 3.88 3.08 -7.39
N MET A 89 3.60 2.10 -6.55
CA MET A 89 3.58 2.31 -5.11
C MET A 89 3.87 1.01 -4.37
N GLN A 90 4.69 1.12 -3.34
CA GLN A 90 4.92 0.07 -2.35
C GLN A 90 4.55 0.61 -0.98
N VAL A 91 3.78 -0.17 -0.22
CA VAL A 91 3.47 0.12 1.18
C VAL A 91 4.01 -1.01 2.04
N THR A 92 4.67 -0.66 3.14
CA THR A 92 5.16 -1.61 4.14
C THR A 92 4.69 -1.21 5.52
N VAL A 93 4.09 -2.15 6.24
CA VAL A 93 3.76 -2.03 7.66
C VAL A 93 4.60 -3.06 8.41
N PRO A 94 5.67 -2.63 9.10
CA PRO A 94 6.47 -3.52 9.92
C PRO A 94 5.78 -3.80 11.26
N LEU A 95 5.86 -5.03 11.72
CA LEU A 95 5.36 -5.49 13.01
C LEU A 95 6.46 -6.27 13.76
N PHE A 96 6.48 -6.11 15.07
CA PHE A 96 7.11 -7.09 15.95
C PHE A 96 6.12 -8.19 16.29
N ALA A 97 6.60 -9.41 16.53
CA ALA A 97 5.75 -10.55 16.88
C ALA A 97 4.86 -10.30 18.10
N GLU A 98 5.35 -9.51 19.05
CA GLU A 98 4.59 -9.15 20.27
C GLU A 98 3.37 -8.27 20.00
N GLN A 99 3.29 -7.65 18.82
CA GLN A 99 2.14 -6.79 18.44
C GLN A 99 0.98 -7.59 17.85
N ILE A 100 1.18 -8.88 17.55
CA ILE A 100 0.19 -9.71 16.87
C ILE A 100 0.08 -11.09 17.58
N SER A 101 -1.12 -11.64 17.64
CA SER A 101 -1.41 -12.89 18.37
C SER A 101 -1.38 -14.15 17.50
N CYS A 102 -0.73 -14.08 16.33
CA CYS A 102 -0.62 -15.21 15.41
C CYS A 102 0.75 -15.21 14.69
N SER A 103 1.09 -16.32 14.06
CA SER A 103 2.31 -16.49 13.27
C SER A 103 2.23 -15.80 11.90
N SER A 104 3.38 -15.61 11.25
CA SER A 104 3.44 -15.07 9.88
C SER A 104 2.71 -15.94 8.86
N SER A 105 2.66 -17.26 9.06
CA SER A 105 1.89 -18.19 8.22
C SER A 105 0.38 -18.00 8.38
N GLU A 106 -0.09 -17.78 9.61
CA GLU A 106 -1.52 -17.53 9.87
C GLU A 106 -1.94 -16.15 9.31
N ILE A 107 -1.07 -15.15 9.36
CA ILE A 107 -1.31 -13.88 8.64
C ILE A 107 -1.49 -14.10 7.14
N ALA A 108 -0.62 -14.91 6.54
CA ALA A 108 -0.71 -15.25 5.12
C ALA A 108 -2.04 -15.97 4.79
N ASP A 109 -2.50 -16.85 5.67
CA ASP A 109 -3.79 -17.54 5.50
C ASP A 109 -4.98 -16.58 5.62
N ILE A 110 -4.95 -15.62 6.54
CA ILE A 110 -5.96 -14.55 6.66
C ILE A 110 -6.03 -13.75 5.36
N TYR A 111 -4.88 -13.34 4.80
CA TYR A 111 -4.86 -12.60 3.55
C TYR A 111 -5.29 -13.45 2.34
N ARG A 112 -4.90 -14.71 2.29
CA ARG A 112 -5.31 -15.64 1.23
C ARG A 112 -6.82 -15.87 1.25
N ALA A 113 -7.43 -15.97 2.42
CA ALA A 113 -8.88 -16.09 2.57
C ALA A 113 -9.60 -14.79 2.20
N LYS A 114 -9.04 -13.62 2.56
CA LYS A 114 -9.65 -12.31 2.30
C LYS A 114 -9.50 -11.88 0.83
N TYR A 115 -8.35 -12.12 0.20
CA TYR A 115 -7.97 -11.59 -1.11
C TYR A 115 -7.88 -12.68 -2.17
N GLN A 116 -9.03 -13.10 -2.68
CA GLN A 116 -9.14 -14.16 -3.70
C GLN A 116 -9.07 -13.63 -5.14
N GLY A 117 -8.67 -12.35 -5.33
CA GLY A 117 -8.54 -11.74 -6.64
C GLY A 117 -9.86 -11.31 -7.27
N PRO A 118 -9.85 -10.89 -8.55
CA PRO A 118 -8.64 -10.63 -9.33
C PRO A 118 -7.98 -9.29 -8.99
N VAL A 119 -8.70 -8.28 -8.42
CA VAL A 119 -8.19 -6.91 -8.20
C VAL A 119 -7.17 -6.85 -7.07
N VAL A 120 -7.44 -7.53 -5.96
CA VAL A 120 -6.47 -7.67 -4.85
C VAL A 120 -6.16 -9.13 -4.66
N THR A 121 -4.89 -9.49 -4.70
CA THR A 121 -4.40 -10.87 -4.58
C THR A 121 -3.33 -10.99 -3.50
N PHE A 122 -3.40 -12.07 -2.73
CA PHE A 122 -2.28 -12.49 -1.91
C PHE A 122 -1.27 -13.28 -2.75
N CYS A 123 0.01 -12.97 -2.61
CA CYS A 123 1.11 -13.65 -3.30
C CYS A 123 2.15 -14.08 -2.26
N ASP A 124 2.52 -15.35 -2.24
CA ASP A 124 3.56 -15.86 -1.33
C ASP A 124 4.91 -15.16 -1.56
N LYS A 125 5.16 -14.73 -2.81
CA LYS A 125 6.33 -13.93 -3.19
C LYS A 125 5.94 -12.91 -4.24
N SER A 126 6.25 -11.64 -3.99
CA SER A 126 6.13 -10.52 -4.93
C SER A 126 7.49 -9.87 -5.22
N ASP A 127 8.55 -10.37 -4.58
CA ASP A 127 9.91 -9.90 -4.75
C ASP A 127 10.59 -10.56 -5.96
N ASN A 128 11.63 -9.90 -6.45
CA ASN A 128 12.56 -10.43 -7.44
C ASN A 128 13.96 -10.47 -6.81
N GLY A 129 14.42 -11.66 -6.48
CA GLY A 129 15.75 -11.87 -5.87
C GLY A 129 15.94 -11.13 -4.53
N GLY A 130 14.89 -11.01 -3.72
CA GLY A 130 14.92 -10.31 -2.43
C GLY A 130 14.66 -8.80 -2.52
N PHE A 131 14.33 -8.27 -3.70
CA PHE A 131 14.00 -6.85 -3.91
C PHE A 131 12.52 -6.69 -4.24
N LEU A 132 11.81 -5.87 -3.47
CA LEU A 132 10.43 -5.51 -3.74
C LEU A 132 10.40 -4.17 -4.50
N CYS A 133 9.94 -4.19 -5.74
CA CYS A 133 9.95 -3.03 -6.62
C CYS A 133 8.61 -2.27 -6.54
N ALA A 134 8.65 -0.99 -6.19
CA ALA A 134 7.46 -0.12 -6.16
C ALA A 134 6.80 0.05 -7.53
N GLY A 135 7.57 -0.07 -8.62
CA GLY A 135 7.08 0.05 -10.00
C GLY A 135 6.57 -1.25 -10.62
N ALA A 136 6.57 -2.38 -9.88
CA ALA A 136 6.26 -3.69 -10.45
C ALA A 136 4.86 -3.82 -11.06
N LEU A 137 3.90 -3.02 -10.59
CA LEU A 137 2.52 -2.96 -11.10
C LEU A 137 2.16 -1.60 -11.70
N SER A 138 3.18 -0.82 -12.14
CA SER A 138 2.95 0.46 -12.80
C SER A 138 2.09 0.29 -14.05
N GLY A 139 1.05 1.11 -14.18
CA GLY A 139 0.09 1.07 -15.29
C GLY A 139 -1.02 0.04 -15.15
N THR A 140 -1.12 -0.67 -14.04
CA THR A 140 -2.20 -1.65 -13.80
C THR A 140 -3.15 -1.23 -12.69
N ASP A 141 -4.31 -1.90 -12.60
CA ASP A 141 -5.35 -1.63 -11.61
C ASP A 141 -5.37 -2.69 -10.48
N GLY A 142 -4.41 -3.59 -10.49
CA GLY A 142 -4.27 -4.64 -9.49
C GLY A 142 -3.46 -4.24 -8.25
N MET A 143 -3.59 -5.04 -7.19
CA MET A 143 -2.76 -4.93 -5.98
C MET A 143 -2.29 -6.33 -5.55
N LYS A 144 -1.00 -6.46 -5.26
CA LYS A 144 -0.41 -7.66 -4.67
C LYS A 144 -0.05 -7.42 -3.23
N ILE A 145 -0.46 -8.33 -2.36
CA ILE A 145 -0.16 -8.35 -0.93
C ILE A 145 0.74 -9.53 -0.63
N SER A 146 1.79 -9.32 0.16
CA SER A 146 2.71 -10.37 0.61
C SER A 146 3.14 -10.15 2.05
N VAL A 147 3.58 -11.23 2.68
CA VAL A 147 4.15 -11.23 4.04
C VAL A 147 5.59 -11.69 3.96
N TYR A 148 6.50 -10.92 4.53
CA TYR A 148 7.93 -11.22 4.63
C TYR A 148 8.39 -11.11 6.08
N GLY A 149 9.62 -11.51 6.32
CA GLY A 149 10.25 -11.41 7.63
C GLY A 149 10.57 -12.75 8.25
N ASN A 150 10.49 -12.83 9.56
CA ASN A 150 10.75 -14.01 10.37
C ASN A 150 9.82 -14.01 11.59
N ASP A 151 10.02 -14.98 12.51
CA ASP A 151 9.15 -15.17 13.68
C ASP A 151 9.23 -14.02 14.71
N GLU A 152 10.18 -13.09 14.58
CA GLU A 152 10.32 -11.94 15.48
C GLU A 152 9.87 -10.63 14.84
N ARG A 153 10.06 -10.50 13.52
CA ARG A 153 9.86 -9.26 12.75
C ARG A 153 9.16 -9.58 11.43
N ILE A 154 7.99 -9.04 11.27
CA ILE A 154 7.08 -9.30 10.14
C ILE A 154 6.95 -8.02 9.30
N LEU A 155 6.99 -8.16 8.00
CA LEU A 155 6.72 -7.08 7.06
C LEU A 155 5.45 -7.42 6.28
N LEU A 156 4.40 -6.64 6.53
CA LEU A 156 3.20 -6.66 5.70
C LEU A 156 3.44 -5.73 4.51
N THR A 157 3.32 -6.23 3.28
CA THR A 157 3.64 -5.45 2.09
C THR A 157 2.52 -5.45 1.08
N ALA A 158 2.33 -4.32 0.40
CA ALA A 158 1.44 -4.17 -0.73
C ALA A 158 2.15 -3.43 -1.86
N VAL A 159 2.00 -3.93 -3.10
CA VAL A 159 2.49 -3.27 -4.32
C VAL A 159 1.32 -3.04 -5.25
N TYR A 160 1.21 -1.84 -5.81
CA TYR A 160 0.16 -1.42 -6.74
C TYR A 160 0.54 -0.14 -7.48
N ASP A 161 -0.24 0.26 -8.48
CA ASP A 161 -0.06 1.57 -9.13
C ASP A 161 -0.84 2.66 -8.38
N ASN A 162 -0.17 3.78 -8.08
CA ASN A 162 -0.79 4.91 -7.38
C ASN A 162 -1.83 5.67 -8.22
N LEU A 163 -1.80 5.55 -9.55
CA LEU A 163 -2.81 6.11 -10.47
C LEU A 163 -3.90 5.10 -10.82
N GLY A 164 -3.53 3.83 -11.02
CA GLY A 164 -4.45 2.73 -11.27
C GLY A 164 -5.23 2.33 -10.03
N LYS A 165 -4.83 1.26 -9.34
CA LYS A 165 -5.49 0.81 -8.10
C LYS A 165 -5.57 1.89 -7.02
N GLY A 166 -4.60 2.82 -6.98
CA GLY A 166 -4.58 3.92 -6.01
C GLY A 166 -5.56 5.07 -6.32
N ALA A 167 -6.12 5.16 -7.53
CA ALA A 167 -7.00 6.26 -7.95
C ALA A 167 -8.07 5.82 -8.96
N SER A 168 -7.79 5.89 -10.29
CA SER A 168 -8.80 5.68 -11.34
C SER A 168 -9.33 4.25 -11.37
N GLY A 169 -8.47 3.26 -11.18
CA GLY A 169 -8.87 1.85 -11.13
C GLY A 169 -9.81 1.55 -9.96
N ALA A 170 -9.51 2.08 -8.76
CA ALA A 170 -10.42 1.95 -7.62
C ALA A 170 -11.75 2.68 -7.84
N ALA A 171 -11.76 3.83 -8.52
CA ALA A 171 -12.98 4.53 -8.86
C ALA A 171 -13.85 3.70 -9.84
N LEU A 172 -13.23 3.08 -10.84
CA LEU A 172 -13.93 2.21 -11.80
C LEU A 172 -14.43 0.93 -11.11
N GLU A 173 -13.65 0.31 -10.22
CA GLU A 173 -14.09 -0.84 -9.41
C GLU A 173 -15.35 -0.48 -8.60
N ASN A 174 -15.34 0.66 -7.91
CA ASN A 174 -16.52 1.13 -7.15
C ASN A 174 -17.74 1.39 -8.06
N LEU A 175 -17.53 1.99 -9.23
CA LEU A 175 -18.61 2.20 -10.21
C LEU A 175 -19.20 0.86 -10.67
N ASN A 176 -18.35 -0.13 -10.97
CA ASN A 176 -18.79 -1.47 -11.36
C ASN A 176 -19.66 -2.12 -10.29
N LEU A 177 -19.25 -2.04 -9.01
CA LEU A 177 -20.05 -2.56 -7.89
C LEU A 177 -21.42 -1.88 -7.78
N VAL A 178 -21.48 -0.55 -7.89
CA VAL A 178 -22.74 0.21 -7.86
C VAL A 178 -23.65 -0.16 -9.02
N MET A 179 -23.09 -0.46 -10.20
CA MET A 179 -23.81 -0.85 -11.40
C MET A 179 -24.16 -2.35 -11.44
N GLY A 180 -23.80 -3.14 -10.42
CA GLY A 180 -24.03 -4.59 -10.39
C GLY A 180 -23.23 -5.37 -11.44
N LYS A 181 -22.10 -4.82 -11.91
CA LYS A 181 -21.17 -5.47 -12.84
C LYS A 181 -20.10 -6.24 -12.07
N ASP A 182 -19.37 -7.10 -12.80
CA ASP A 182 -18.13 -7.66 -12.28
C ASP A 182 -17.17 -6.54 -11.86
N LYS A 183 -16.62 -6.63 -10.65
CA LYS A 183 -15.75 -5.58 -10.07
C LYS A 183 -14.53 -5.27 -10.93
N ALA A 184 -14.03 -6.26 -11.69
CA ALA A 184 -12.88 -6.13 -12.56
C ALA A 184 -13.23 -5.67 -14.00
N PHE A 185 -14.51 -5.43 -14.31
CA PHE A 185 -14.92 -5.05 -15.66
C PHE A 185 -14.22 -3.75 -16.12
N GLY A 186 -13.44 -3.84 -17.19
CA GLY A 186 -12.71 -2.72 -17.77
C GLY A 186 -11.45 -2.28 -16.99
N LEU A 187 -11.03 -3.04 -15.97
CA LEU A 187 -9.75 -2.85 -15.30
C LEU A 187 -8.64 -3.61 -16.01
N ASP A 188 -7.42 -3.08 -15.98
CA ASP A 188 -6.19 -3.71 -16.42
C ASP A 188 -5.50 -4.37 -15.20
N ILE A 189 -5.62 -5.71 -15.07
CA ILE A 189 -5.22 -6.48 -13.88
C ILE A 189 -4.07 -7.44 -14.22
#